data_6dcb96bd1429ffb42877eed78ce05868
#
_entry.id   6dcb96bd1429ffb42877eed78ce05868
#
_cell.length_a   1.000
_cell.length_b   1.000
_cell.length_c   1.000
_cell.angle_alpha   90.00
_cell.angle_beta   90.00
_cell.angle_gamma   90.00
#
_symmetry.space_group_name_H-M   'P 1'
#
loop_
_entity.id
_entity.type
_entity.pdbx_description
1 polymer ?
#
loop_
_entity_poly.entity_id
_entity_poly.type
_entity_poly.pdbx_seq_one_letter_code
_entity_poly.pdbx_strand_id
1 'polypeptide(L)'
;MTSRLRFGVFLAPHHPIGEHPTLQIRRDVELAEHLDKLGYDEFWVGEHHSGGWETIGSPELFLAAAGERTTRIMLGTGVISLPYHHPFNVAQRMVQLDHLTRGRAMLGVGPGALPSDARTLGIDPAVQRDRMDEALGVIIRLLREDKPFTYKSDWFELNEAILQIKPLQEDMPICSASSLSPAGMKVAGKYGVGVISVASNSVEGLGALPTQWGFGETYAQEYGQTIDRKNWRVLTQWHISDSKEQAIAEVADGLKRWHNEYNVDILGRPGANHSMDGAAMAEAMNRSGAAVFGTPDDAVAAIKKLQATAGGFGTVLGFAHDWTTREQSLRSYELMARYVMPRLQGLIEPVQRSADLVSEHKEELMQSAGQAILSAIRTHNATHPRQQKKEGVDGGVAAFANE
;
A
#
# COMPACT_ATOMS: atom_id res chain seq x y z
N MET A 1 18.04 6.01 12.36
CA MET A 1 17.04 6.76 11.57
C MET A 1 15.80 5.86 11.46
N THR A 2 14.65 6.32 11.91
CA THR A 2 13.38 5.62 11.69
C THR A 2 13.14 5.55 10.18
N SER A 3 12.88 4.36 9.65
CA SER A 3 12.56 4.22 8.22
C SER A 3 11.29 5.02 7.90
N ARG A 4 11.28 5.71 6.77
CA ARG A 4 10.12 6.45 6.27
C ARG A 4 8.92 5.50 6.10
N LEU A 5 7.73 5.90 6.58
CA LEU A 5 6.51 5.14 6.35
C LEU A 5 6.22 5.03 4.85
N ARG A 6 6.02 3.82 4.37
CA ARG A 6 5.63 3.54 2.99
C ARG A 6 4.11 3.47 2.87
N PHE A 7 3.62 3.77 1.66
CA PHE A 7 2.22 3.72 1.30
C PHE A 7 2.02 2.78 0.13
N GLY A 8 1.06 1.91 0.25
CA GLY A 8 0.67 1.00 -0.82
C GLY A 8 -0.83 0.82 -0.92
N VAL A 9 -1.24 0.07 -1.93
CA VAL A 9 -2.63 -0.31 -2.15
C VAL A 9 -2.70 -1.83 -2.31
N PHE A 10 -3.69 -2.42 -1.68
CA PHE A 10 -4.03 -3.83 -1.76
C PHE A 10 -5.32 -3.98 -2.55
N LEU A 11 -5.20 -4.51 -3.75
CA LEU A 11 -6.32 -4.84 -4.63
C LEU A 11 -6.78 -6.27 -4.33
N ALA A 12 -7.83 -6.42 -3.54
CA ALA A 12 -8.73 -7.55 -3.70
C ALA A 12 -9.68 -7.12 -4.81
N PRO A 13 -9.68 -7.74 -5.98
CA PRO A 13 -10.36 -7.20 -7.16
C PRO A 13 -11.88 -7.36 -7.06
N HIS A 14 -12.45 -6.76 -6.03
CA HIS A 14 -13.88 -6.80 -5.73
C HIS A 14 -14.65 -5.92 -6.71
N HIS A 15 -15.23 -6.55 -7.70
CA HIS A 15 -16.10 -5.89 -8.68
C HIS A 15 -17.52 -6.42 -8.60
N PRO A 16 -18.52 -5.53 -8.56
CA PRO A 16 -19.92 -5.95 -8.62
C PRO A 16 -20.21 -6.76 -9.87
N ILE A 17 -20.99 -7.84 -9.73
CA ILE A 17 -21.44 -8.66 -10.86
C ILE A 17 -22.31 -7.79 -11.77
N GLY A 18 -22.10 -7.91 -13.09
CA GLY A 18 -22.89 -7.20 -14.10
C GLY A 18 -22.08 -6.27 -15.01
N GLU A 19 -20.82 -5.98 -14.67
CA GLU A 19 -19.91 -5.27 -15.57
C GLU A 19 -19.10 -6.23 -16.46
N HIS A 20 -18.58 -5.69 -17.55
CA HIS A 20 -17.75 -6.45 -18.49
C HIS A 20 -16.38 -6.79 -17.85
N PRO A 21 -16.01 -8.09 -17.63
CA PRO A 21 -14.81 -8.46 -16.89
C PRO A 21 -13.51 -7.90 -17.47
N THR A 22 -13.39 -7.82 -18.80
CA THR A 22 -12.21 -7.22 -19.44
C THR A 22 -12.03 -5.77 -19.05
N LEU A 23 -13.12 -5.00 -18.92
CA LEU A 23 -13.04 -3.58 -18.53
C LEU A 23 -12.68 -3.43 -17.06
N GLN A 24 -13.15 -4.31 -16.19
CA GLN A 24 -12.76 -4.37 -14.78
C GLN A 24 -11.25 -4.61 -14.64
N ILE A 25 -10.72 -5.67 -15.27
CA ILE A 25 -9.27 -5.98 -15.22
C ILE A 25 -8.42 -4.83 -15.79
N ARG A 26 -8.86 -4.19 -16.88
CA ARG A 26 -8.14 -3.05 -17.46
C ARG A 26 -8.13 -1.84 -16.53
N ARG A 27 -9.25 -1.56 -15.87
CA ARG A 27 -9.37 -0.50 -14.87
C ARG A 27 -8.40 -0.71 -13.70
N ASP A 28 -8.23 -1.95 -13.27
CA ASP A 28 -7.28 -2.30 -12.21
C ASP A 28 -5.82 -2.11 -12.64
N VAL A 29 -5.47 -2.45 -13.88
CA VAL A 29 -4.12 -2.16 -14.42
C VAL A 29 -3.88 -0.65 -14.51
N GLU A 30 -4.89 0.14 -14.92
CA GLU A 30 -4.82 1.59 -14.94
C GLU A 30 -4.71 2.20 -13.53
N LEU A 31 -5.30 1.55 -12.51
CA LEU A 31 -5.11 1.94 -11.12
C LEU A 31 -3.65 1.79 -10.70
N ALA A 32 -3.01 0.67 -11.01
CA ALA A 32 -1.58 0.48 -10.70
C ALA A 32 -0.71 1.56 -11.35
N GLU A 33 -0.99 1.92 -12.62
CA GLU A 33 -0.30 3.00 -13.33
C GLU A 33 -0.55 4.38 -12.67
N HIS A 34 -1.76 4.66 -12.24
CA HIS A 34 -2.12 5.90 -11.55
C HIS A 34 -1.38 6.03 -10.21
N LEU A 35 -1.34 4.98 -9.43
CA LEU A 35 -0.62 4.93 -8.15
C LEU A 35 0.89 5.10 -8.31
N ASP A 36 1.49 4.51 -9.36
CA ASP A 36 2.90 4.71 -9.70
C ASP A 36 3.21 6.19 -9.96
N LYS A 37 2.36 6.87 -10.76
CA LYS A 37 2.48 8.31 -11.05
C LYS A 37 2.32 9.19 -9.81
N LEU A 38 1.46 8.80 -8.88
CA LEU A 38 1.23 9.52 -7.62
C LEU A 38 2.33 9.30 -6.57
N GLY A 39 3.21 8.32 -6.78
CA GLY A 39 4.31 8.08 -5.88
C GLY A 39 4.04 7.10 -4.74
N TYR A 40 3.05 6.24 -4.88
CA TYR A 40 2.88 5.11 -3.97
C TYR A 40 4.06 4.15 -4.08
N ASP A 41 4.36 3.46 -2.97
CA ASP A 41 5.53 2.60 -2.87
C ASP A 41 5.22 1.16 -3.29
N GLU A 42 4.02 0.64 -2.99
CA GLU A 42 3.66 -0.76 -3.18
C GLU A 42 2.25 -0.94 -3.74
N PHE A 43 2.07 -1.94 -4.64
CA PHE A 43 0.77 -2.39 -5.14
C PHE A 43 0.68 -3.91 -5.02
N TRP A 44 -0.38 -4.41 -4.38
CA TRP A 44 -0.59 -5.82 -4.07
C TRP A 44 -1.88 -6.31 -4.70
N VAL A 45 -1.88 -7.53 -5.24
CA VAL A 45 -3.05 -8.10 -5.92
C VAL A 45 -3.39 -9.47 -5.38
N GLY A 46 -4.66 -9.68 -5.01
CA GLY A 46 -5.21 -10.93 -4.51
C GLY A 46 -5.38 -12.01 -5.59
N GLU A 47 -5.51 -13.27 -5.12
CA GLU A 47 -5.81 -14.45 -5.93
C GLU A 47 -7.10 -15.10 -5.44
N HIS A 48 -8.11 -15.22 -6.32
CA HIS A 48 -9.33 -15.97 -6.05
C HIS A 48 -9.83 -16.69 -7.31
N HIS A 49 -10.55 -17.80 -7.09
CA HIS A 49 -10.97 -18.69 -8.18
C HIS A 49 -12.48 -18.91 -8.21
N SER A 50 -13.24 -18.21 -7.35
CA SER A 50 -14.68 -18.40 -7.19
C SER A 50 -15.38 -17.16 -6.64
N GLY A 51 -16.72 -17.23 -6.48
CA GLY A 51 -17.50 -16.14 -5.88
C GLY A 51 -17.88 -15.03 -6.86
N GLY A 52 -17.26 -14.93 -8.04
CA GLY A 52 -17.64 -14.02 -9.12
C GLY A 52 -17.36 -12.53 -8.90
N TRP A 53 -16.90 -12.13 -7.73
CA TRP A 53 -16.53 -10.76 -7.40
C TRP A 53 -15.03 -10.49 -7.55
N GLU A 54 -14.20 -11.46 -7.19
CA GLU A 54 -12.74 -11.36 -7.28
C GLU A 54 -12.28 -12.17 -8.50
N THR A 55 -12.05 -11.50 -9.63
CA THR A 55 -11.90 -12.12 -10.93
C THR A 55 -10.45 -12.37 -11.36
N ILE A 56 -9.46 -12.10 -10.51
CA ILE A 56 -8.04 -12.33 -10.80
C ILE A 56 -7.61 -13.67 -10.19
N GLY A 57 -7.50 -14.71 -11.03
CA GLY A 57 -7.05 -16.04 -10.63
C GLY A 57 -5.53 -16.27 -10.73
N SER A 58 -4.77 -15.29 -11.26
CA SER A 58 -3.32 -15.37 -11.41
C SER A 58 -2.73 -13.96 -11.24
N PRO A 59 -2.41 -13.58 -10.00
CA PRO A 59 -1.88 -12.24 -9.71
C PRO A 59 -0.57 -11.96 -10.45
N GLU A 60 0.30 -12.96 -10.66
CA GLU A 60 1.55 -12.78 -11.38
C GLU A 60 1.35 -12.41 -12.86
N LEU A 61 0.30 -12.90 -13.53
CA LEU A 61 -0.03 -12.49 -14.90
C LEU A 61 -0.53 -11.05 -14.94
N PHE A 62 -1.39 -10.68 -14.00
CA PHE A 62 -1.86 -9.31 -13.84
C PHE A 62 -0.68 -8.35 -13.58
N LEU A 63 0.20 -8.70 -12.65
CA LEU A 63 1.36 -7.89 -12.28
C LEU A 63 2.38 -7.77 -13.41
N ALA A 64 2.52 -8.78 -14.29
CA ALA A 64 3.34 -8.67 -15.49
C ALA A 64 2.79 -7.59 -16.44
N ALA A 65 1.47 -7.54 -16.64
CA ALA A 65 0.83 -6.50 -17.45
C ALA A 65 0.96 -5.11 -16.80
N ALA A 66 0.77 -5.00 -15.49
CA ALA A 66 0.95 -3.76 -14.74
C ALA A 66 2.42 -3.30 -14.74
N GLY A 67 3.38 -4.24 -14.72
CA GLY A 67 4.81 -3.99 -14.73
C GLY A 67 5.30 -3.24 -15.97
N GLU A 68 4.70 -3.50 -17.13
CA GLU A 68 5.01 -2.80 -18.37
C GLU A 68 4.45 -1.37 -18.42
N ARG A 69 3.48 -1.06 -17.56
CA ARG A 69 2.84 0.27 -17.48
C ARG A 69 3.31 1.12 -16.29
N THR A 70 4.15 0.55 -15.45
CA THR A 70 4.68 1.19 -14.25
C THR A 70 6.20 1.21 -14.26
N THR A 71 6.81 2.13 -13.53
CA THR A 71 8.26 2.33 -13.55
C THR A 71 8.93 2.23 -12.19
N ARG A 72 8.20 2.44 -11.10
CA ARG A 72 8.75 2.64 -9.77
C ARG A 72 8.07 1.83 -8.66
N ILE A 73 6.75 1.72 -8.73
CA ILE A 73 5.95 1.04 -7.71
C ILE A 73 6.35 -0.45 -7.63
N MET A 74 6.54 -0.95 -6.42
CA MET A 74 6.76 -2.38 -6.18
C MET A 74 5.47 -3.15 -6.39
N LEU A 75 5.54 -4.33 -6.98
CA LEU A 75 4.42 -5.12 -7.45
C LEU A 75 4.37 -6.47 -6.72
N GLY A 76 3.38 -6.66 -5.88
CA GLY A 76 3.29 -7.81 -4.99
C GLY A 76 2.08 -8.70 -5.23
N THR A 77 2.26 -9.99 -5.11
CA THR A 77 1.12 -10.93 -4.98
C THR A 77 0.54 -10.81 -3.57
N GLY A 78 -0.74 -10.60 -3.46
CA GLY A 78 -1.39 -10.33 -2.17
C GLY A 78 -2.61 -11.23 -1.90
N VAL A 79 -2.50 -12.55 -2.01
CA VAL A 79 -1.32 -13.44 -1.99
C VAL A 79 -1.34 -14.43 -3.16
N ILE A 80 -0.29 -15.24 -3.33
CA ILE A 80 -0.40 -16.55 -3.97
C ILE A 80 -0.82 -17.55 -2.91
N SER A 81 -1.91 -18.24 -3.15
CA SER A 81 -2.43 -19.31 -2.26
C SER A 81 -1.63 -20.59 -2.48
N LEU A 82 -0.48 -20.72 -1.79
CA LEU A 82 0.51 -21.78 -2.04
C LEU A 82 -0.04 -23.21 -2.11
N PRO A 83 -1.05 -23.62 -1.32
CA PRO A 83 -1.61 -24.96 -1.40
C PRO A 83 -2.25 -25.31 -2.76
N TYR A 84 -2.53 -24.30 -3.58
CA TYR A 84 -3.15 -24.47 -4.90
C TYR A 84 -2.13 -24.63 -6.03
N HIS A 85 -0.82 -24.49 -5.73
CA HIS A 85 0.24 -24.40 -6.72
C HIS A 85 1.41 -25.33 -6.40
N HIS A 86 2.04 -25.86 -7.44
CA HIS A 86 3.32 -26.54 -7.29
C HIS A 86 4.43 -25.53 -6.92
N PRO A 87 5.20 -25.71 -5.81
CA PRO A 87 6.15 -24.71 -5.30
C PRO A 87 7.22 -24.28 -6.33
N PHE A 88 7.70 -25.21 -7.14
CA PHE A 88 8.67 -24.90 -8.21
C PHE A 88 8.10 -23.91 -9.22
N ASN A 89 6.83 -24.10 -9.62
CA ASN A 89 6.17 -23.22 -10.58
C ASN A 89 5.98 -21.82 -9.99
N VAL A 90 5.67 -21.71 -8.71
CA VAL A 90 5.58 -20.40 -8.03
C VAL A 90 6.94 -19.71 -8.04
N ALA A 91 8.00 -20.41 -7.60
CA ALA A 91 9.33 -19.82 -7.55
C ALA A 91 9.80 -19.32 -8.92
N GLN A 92 9.71 -20.14 -9.98
CA GLN A 92 10.15 -19.74 -11.32
C GLN A 92 9.32 -18.61 -11.93
N ARG A 93 7.98 -18.59 -11.71
CA ARG A 93 7.11 -17.51 -12.19
C ARG A 93 7.41 -16.18 -11.48
N MET A 94 7.67 -16.23 -10.18
CA MET A 94 8.04 -15.02 -9.43
C MET A 94 9.42 -14.47 -9.85
N VAL A 95 10.38 -15.34 -10.13
CA VAL A 95 11.68 -14.91 -10.68
C VAL A 95 11.51 -14.30 -12.08
N GLN A 96 10.69 -14.92 -12.93
CA GLN A 96 10.38 -14.35 -14.24
C GLN A 96 9.68 -13.00 -14.13
N LEU A 97 8.72 -12.85 -13.20
CA LEU A 97 8.05 -11.57 -12.91
C LEU A 97 9.06 -10.52 -12.43
N ASP A 98 10.02 -10.91 -11.61
CA ASP A 98 11.06 -10.00 -11.11
C ASP A 98 11.91 -9.42 -12.26
N HIS A 99 12.30 -10.25 -13.21
CA HIS A 99 12.98 -9.78 -14.44
C HIS A 99 12.08 -8.90 -15.31
N LEU A 100 10.82 -9.28 -15.54
CA LEU A 100 9.87 -8.48 -16.33
C LEU A 100 9.63 -7.10 -15.70
N THR A 101 9.55 -7.04 -14.38
CA THR A 101 9.33 -5.80 -13.62
C THR A 101 10.62 -5.06 -13.29
N ARG A 102 11.77 -5.56 -13.71
CA ARG A 102 13.10 -4.96 -13.48
C ARG A 102 13.41 -4.78 -11.99
N GLY A 103 13.23 -5.86 -11.22
CA GLY A 103 13.54 -5.88 -9.78
C GLY A 103 12.48 -5.23 -8.89
N ARG A 104 11.20 -5.28 -9.29
CA ARG A 104 10.10 -4.71 -8.50
C ARG A 104 9.07 -5.74 -8.02
N ALA A 105 9.34 -7.05 -8.22
CA ALA A 105 8.43 -8.08 -7.75
C ALA A 105 8.54 -8.30 -6.22
N MET A 106 7.40 -8.60 -5.60
CA MET A 106 7.31 -9.02 -4.19
C MET A 106 6.41 -10.26 -4.11
N LEU A 107 6.82 -11.26 -3.36
CA LEU A 107 6.06 -12.49 -3.15
C LEU A 107 5.28 -12.43 -1.84
N GLY A 108 3.98 -12.24 -1.90
CA GLY A 108 3.09 -12.48 -0.78
C GLY A 108 2.47 -13.88 -0.88
N VAL A 109 2.45 -14.59 0.23
CA VAL A 109 1.96 -15.97 0.32
C VAL A 109 0.87 -16.14 1.37
N GLY A 110 -0.05 -17.04 1.10
CA GLY A 110 -1.14 -17.37 2.01
C GLY A 110 -1.63 -18.82 1.86
N PRO A 111 -2.49 -19.27 2.78
CA PRO A 111 -3.05 -20.62 2.73
C PRO A 111 -4.24 -20.77 1.80
N GLY A 112 -4.78 -19.66 1.26
CA GLY A 112 -6.10 -19.58 0.65
C GLY A 112 -7.16 -19.16 1.66
N ALA A 113 -8.05 -18.26 1.24
CA ALA A 113 -9.02 -17.63 2.14
C ALA A 113 -10.46 -18.14 1.94
N LEU A 114 -10.87 -18.43 0.70
CA LEU A 114 -12.25 -18.83 0.38
C LEU A 114 -12.38 -20.35 0.37
N PRO A 115 -13.31 -20.91 1.18
CA PRO A 115 -13.61 -22.36 1.13
C PRO A 115 -14.09 -22.83 -0.25
N SER A 116 -14.73 -21.95 -1.02
CA SER A 116 -15.17 -22.22 -2.37
C SER A 116 -14.02 -22.42 -3.37
N ASP A 117 -12.90 -21.69 -3.21
CA ASP A 117 -11.68 -21.88 -4.00
C ASP A 117 -11.07 -23.25 -3.74
N ALA A 118 -10.90 -23.60 -2.46
CA ALA A 118 -10.40 -24.91 -2.05
C ALA A 118 -11.28 -26.05 -2.61
N ARG A 119 -12.60 -25.90 -2.53
CA ARG A 119 -13.56 -26.87 -3.10
C ARG A 119 -13.41 -27.00 -4.62
N THR A 120 -13.31 -25.88 -5.35
CA THR A 120 -13.16 -25.88 -6.80
C THR A 120 -11.88 -26.61 -7.21
N LEU A 121 -10.81 -26.44 -6.45
CA LEU A 121 -9.50 -27.05 -6.72
C LEU A 121 -9.31 -28.43 -6.07
N GLY A 122 -10.33 -28.97 -5.40
CA GLY A 122 -10.29 -30.29 -4.78
C GLY A 122 -9.34 -30.40 -3.58
N ILE A 123 -9.15 -29.30 -2.84
CA ILE A 123 -8.22 -29.23 -1.71
C ILE A 123 -8.99 -29.16 -0.40
N ASP A 124 -8.63 -30.02 0.54
CA ASP A 124 -9.18 -29.99 1.89
C ASP A 124 -8.66 -28.74 2.64
N PRO A 125 -9.53 -27.87 3.16
CA PRO A 125 -9.12 -26.73 3.98
C PRO A 125 -8.26 -27.08 5.20
N ALA A 126 -8.37 -28.30 5.72
CA ALA A 126 -7.61 -28.75 6.87
C ALA A 126 -6.09 -28.81 6.61
N VAL A 127 -5.66 -29.11 5.38
CA VAL A 127 -4.24 -29.27 5.04
C VAL A 127 -3.61 -27.95 4.51
N GLN A 128 -4.39 -26.90 4.27
CA GLN A 128 -3.89 -25.70 3.59
C GLN A 128 -2.75 -25.00 4.33
N ARG A 129 -2.83 -24.90 5.67
CA ARG A 129 -1.80 -24.21 6.46
C ARG A 129 -0.47 -24.94 6.46
N ASP A 130 -0.50 -26.26 6.58
CA ASP A 130 0.70 -27.09 6.57
C ASP A 130 1.35 -27.11 5.18
N ARG A 131 0.54 -27.22 4.12
CA ARG A 131 1.02 -27.13 2.73
C ARG A 131 1.62 -25.75 2.43
N MET A 132 1.04 -24.68 2.94
CA MET A 132 1.61 -23.34 2.80
C MET A 132 3.00 -23.24 3.46
N ASP A 133 3.14 -23.71 4.70
CA ASP A 133 4.40 -23.68 5.43
C ASP A 133 5.47 -24.50 4.70
N GLU A 134 5.14 -25.72 4.30
CA GLU A 134 6.02 -26.60 3.55
C GLU A 134 6.45 -26.00 2.19
N ALA A 135 5.48 -25.54 1.40
CA ALA A 135 5.75 -24.94 0.09
C ALA A 135 6.63 -23.69 0.19
N LEU A 136 6.40 -22.83 1.19
CA LEU A 136 7.22 -21.64 1.37
C LEU A 136 8.67 -22.01 1.69
N GLY A 137 8.90 -23.00 2.54
CA GLY A 137 10.25 -23.50 2.84
C GLY A 137 11.00 -23.95 1.59
N VAL A 138 10.31 -24.68 0.72
CA VAL A 138 10.86 -25.12 -0.59
C VAL A 138 11.11 -23.96 -1.54
N ILE A 139 10.18 -23.00 -1.62
CA ILE A 139 10.34 -21.79 -2.47
C ILE A 139 11.56 -20.98 -2.00
N ILE A 140 11.74 -20.75 -0.71
CA ILE A 140 12.88 -20.01 -0.18
C ILE A 140 14.20 -20.71 -0.54
N ARG A 141 14.25 -22.04 -0.45
CA ARG A 141 15.43 -22.82 -0.88
C ARG A 141 15.71 -22.63 -2.37
N LEU A 142 14.69 -22.75 -3.24
CA LEU A 142 14.84 -22.54 -4.68
C LEU A 142 15.36 -21.16 -5.03
N LEU A 143 14.92 -20.12 -4.30
CA LEU A 143 15.35 -18.74 -4.54
C LEU A 143 16.80 -18.48 -4.06
N ARG A 144 17.24 -19.12 -2.98
CA ARG A 144 18.50 -18.81 -2.30
C ARG A 144 19.63 -19.81 -2.53
N GLU A 145 19.31 -21.11 -2.71
CA GLU A 145 20.35 -22.14 -2.89
C GLU A 145 20.85 -22.19 -4.34
N ASP A 146 22.15 -22.46 -4.50
CA ASP A 146 22.81 -22.57 -5.81
C ASP A 146 23.01 -24.01 -6.25
N LYS A 147 22.67 -24.97 -5.41
CA LYS A 147 22.80 -26.40 -5.69
C LYS A 147 21.43 -27.03 -5.91
N PRO A 148 21.32 -27.97 -6.85
CA PRO A 148 20.09 -28.72 -7.02
C PRO A 148 19.79 -29.55 -5.77
N PHE A 149 18.50 -29.72 -5.45
CA PHE A 149 18.05 -30.57 -4.34
C PHE A 149 16.83 -31.39 -4.73
N THR A 150 16.69 -32.53 -4.08
CA THR A 150 15.51 -33.38 -4.17
C THR A 150 14.66 -33.15 -2.93
N TYR A 151 13.35 -33.09 -3.10
CA TYR A 151 12.37 -32.94 -2.03
C TYR A 151 11.13 -33.77 -2.34
N LYS A 152 10.63 -34.53 -1.35
CA LYS A 152 9.41 -35.33 -1.52
C LYS A 152 8.42 -35.00 -0.43
N SER A 153 7.21 -34.68 -0.85
CA SER A 153 6.03 -34.41 -0.03
C SER A 153 4.90 -35.36 -0.39
N ASP A 154 3.80 -35.32 0.35
CA ASP A 154 2.57 -36.06 0.05
C ASP A 154 1.82 -35.51 -1.18
N TRP A 155 2.13 -34.32 -1.64
CA TRP A 155 1.39 -33.61 -2.68
C TRP A 155 2.23 -33.02 -3.81
N PHE A 156 3.57 -33.03 -3.69
CA PHE A 156 4.50 -32.71 -4.79
C PHE A 156 5.84 -33.42 -4.61
N GLU A 157 6.62 -33.48 -5.70
CA GLU A 157 7.97 -34.04 -5.68
C GLU A 157 8.90 -33.16 -6.55
N LEU A 158 10.13 -32.94 -6.08
CA LEU A 158 11.21 -32.28 -6.78
C LEU A 158 12.39 -33.23 -6.91
N ASN A 159 12.90 -33.41 -8.12
CA ASN A 159 14.08 -34.24 -8.38
C ASN A 159 15.21 -33.37 -8.94
N GLU A 160 16.30 -33.21 -8.18
CA GLU A 160 17.45 -32.38 -8.52
C GLU A 160 17.04 -30.99 -9.04
N ALA A 161 16.08 -30.36 -8.35
CA ALA A 161 15.47 -29.11 -8.78
C ALA A 161 16.40 -27.92 -8.52
N ILE A 162 16.55 -27.09 -9.54
CA ILE A 162 17.26 -25.81 -9.49
C ILE A 162 16.55 -24.82 -10.45
N LEU A 163 16.46 -23.54 -10.08
CA LEU A 163 15.94 -22.52 -10.98
C LEU A 163 16.95 -22.18 -12.07
N GLN A 164 16.50 -22.06 -13.33
CA GLN A 164 17.34 -21.72 -14.47
C GLN A 164 17.93 -20.30 -14.39
N ILE A 165 17.20 -19.39 -13.75
CA ILE A 165 17.60 -18.00 -13.50
C ILE A 165 17.33 -17.67 -12.04
N LYS A 166 18.12 -16.76 -11.48
CA LYS A 166 17.94 -16.23 -10.14
C LYS A 166 17.12 -14.94 -10.18
N PRO A 167 16.52 -14.48 -9.08
CA PRO A 167 15.91 -13.17 -9.02
C PRO A 167 16.89 -12.08 -9.46
N LEU A 168 16.38 -11.02 -10.07
CA LEU A 168 17.17 -9.83 -10.37
C LEU A 168 17.50 -9.06 -9.10
N GLN A 169 16.57 -9.05 -8.14
CA GLN A 169 16.79 -8.53 -6.81
C GLN A 169 17.70 -9.48 -6.01
N GLU A 170 18.67 -8.93 -5.28
CA GLU A 170 19.52 -9.72 -4.37
C GLU A 170 18.69 -10.39 -3.27
N ASP A 171 17.68 -9.69 -2.73
CA ASP A 171 16.73 -10.21 -1.75
C ASP A 171 15.31 -9.79 -2.14
N MET A 172 14.66 -10.61 -2.97
CA MET A 172 13.27 -10.36 -3.37
C MET A 172 12.36 -10.44 -2.15
N PRO A 173 11.57 -9.39 -1.84
CA PRO A 173 10.73 -9.36 -0.65
C PRO A 173 9.71 -10.49 -0.63
N ILE A 174 9.66 -11.23 0.47
CA ILE A 174 8.67 -12.28 0.74
C ILE A 174 7.84 -11.87 1.94
N CYS A 175 6.52 -12.05 1.89
CA CYS A 175 5.59 -11.71 2.96
C CYS A 175 4.58 -12.84 3.19
N SER A 176 4.28 -13.15 4.45
CA SER A 176 3.17 -14.02 4.82
C SER A 176 1.93 -13.20 5.16
N ALA A 177 0.77 -13.58 4.61
CA ALA A 177 -0.49 -13.01 5.05
C ALA A 177 -0.82 -13.49 6.46
N SER A 178 -1.22 -12.54 7.31
CA SER A 178 -1.67 -12.80 8.67
C SER A 178 -3.08 -12.27 8.88
N SER A 179 -3.92 -13.10 9.45
CA SER A 179 -5.28 -12.75 9.85
C SER A 179 -5.39 -12.83 11.39
N LEU A 180 -6.51 -13.33 11.91
CA LEU A 180 -6.73 -13.46 13.35
C LEU A 180 -5.97 -14.66 13.96
N SER A 181 -5.69 -15.70 13.19
CA SER A 181 -4.95 -16.88 13.68
C SER A 181 -3.44 -16.61 13.71
N PRO A 182 -2.68 -17.29 14.58
CA PRO A 182 -1.22 -17.11 14.64
C PRO A 182 -0.47 -17.71 13.46
N ALA A 183 -1.13 -18.44 12.53
CA ALA A 183 -0.47 -19.21 11.47
C ALA A 183 0.42 -18.35 10.55
N GLY A 184 -0.08 -17.20 10.10
CA GLY A 184 0.71 -16.29 9.26
C GLY A 184 1.93 -15.73 9.98
N MET A 185 1.79 -15.37 11.26
CA MET A 185 2.90 -14.89 12.08
C MET A 185 3.92 -16.01 12.40
N LYS A 186 3.46 -17.25 12.61
CA LYS A 186 4.34 -18.41 12.76
C LYS A 186 5.23 -18.57 11.53
N VAL A 187 4.64 -18.56 10.34
CA VAL A 187 5.38 -18.68 9.08
C VAL A 187 6.35 -17.53 8.90
N ALA A 188 5.90 -16.29 9.18
CA ALA A 188 6.77 -15.11 9.11
C ALA A 188 7.98 -15.22 10.05
N GLY A 189 7.76 -15.60 11.29
CA GLY A 189 8.83 -15.82 12.28
C GLY A 189 9.76 -16.95 11.89
N LYS A 190 9.20 -18.10 11.49
CA LYS A 190 9.98 -19.29 11.10
C LYS A 190 10.98 -19.03 9.98
N TYR A 191 10.60 -18.22 9.00
CA TYR A 191 11.43 -17.97 7.81
C TYR A 191 12.08 -16.58 7.77
N GLY A 192 11.83 -15.72 8.78
CA GLY A 192 12.35 -14.36 8.81
C GLY A 192 11.81 -13.46 7.68
N VAL A 193 10.58 -13.71 7.21
CA VAL A 193 9.94 -12.95 6.11
C VAL A 193 9.03 -11.85 6.63
N GLY A 194 8.62 -10.94 5.75
CA GLY A 194 7.68 -9.87 6.07
C GLY A 194 6.26 -10.36 6.35
N VAL A 195 5.41 -9.44 6.79
CA VAL A 195 4.00 -9.72 7.14
C VAL A 195 3.06 -8.76 6.41
N ILE A 196 1.91 -9.28 5.97
CA ILE A 196 0.75 -8.47 5.56
C ILE A 196 -0.41 -8.81 6.52
N SER A 197 -0.76 -7.88 7.40
CA SER A 197 -1.92 -8.02 8.29
C SER A 197 -3.19 -7.64 7.55
N VAL A 198 -3.93 -8.65 7.08
CA VAL A 198 -5.13 -8.47 6.24
C VAL A 198 -6.42 -8.29 7.04
N ALA A 199 -6.47 -8.70 8.30
CA ALA A 199 -7.65 -8.56 9.16
C ALA A 199 -7.73 -7.21 9.89
N SER A 200 -6.74 -6.33 9.74
CA SER A 200 -6.71 -5.02 10.39
C SER A 200 -7.76 -4.02 9.88
N ASN A 201 -8.58 -4.44 8.92
CA ASN A 201 -9.79 -3.76 8.47
C ASN A 201 -11.04 -4.11 9.30
N SER A 202 -10.89 -4.81 10.42
CA SER A 202 -11.96 -5.13 11.38
C SER A 202 -11.56 -4.71 12.80
N VAL A 203 -12.53 -4.57 13.68
CA VAL A 203 -12.29 -4.17 15.09
C VAL A 203 -11.42 -5.19 15.82
N GLU A 204 -11.75 -6.46 15.64
CA GLU A 204 -11.03 -7.59 16.24
C GLU A 204 -9.58 -7.65 15.71
N GLY A 205 -9.41 -7.46 14.41
CA GLY A 205 -8.10 -7.47 13.77
C GLY A 205 -7.21 -6.31 14.21
N LEU A 206 -7.78 -5.10 14.36
CA LEU A 206 -7.06 -3.94 14.90
C LEU A 206 -6.58 -4.19 16.33
N GLY A 207 -7.47 -4.71 17.20
CA GLY A 207 -7.12 -5.04 18.57
C GLY A 207 -6.08 -6.16 18.70
N ALA A 208 -6.00 -7.05 17.71
CA ALA A 208 -5.07 -8.17 17.71
C ALA A 208 -3.65 -7.80 17.23
N LEU A 209 -3.42 -6.67 16.57
CA LEU A 209 -2.14 -6.32 15.95
C LEU A 209 -0.92 -6.46 16.89
N PRO A 210 -0.92 -5.92 18.14
CA PRO A 210 0.23 -6.06 19.02
C PRO A 210 0.50 -7.52 19.41
N THR A 211 -0.55 -8.29 19.71
CA THR A 211 -0.47 -9.70 20.07
C THR A 211 0.04 -10.54 18.89
N GLN A 212 -0.46 -10.26 17.69
CA GLN A 212 -0.03 -10.91 16.45
C GLN A 212 1.48 -10.70 16.22
N TRP A 213 1.97 -9.46 16.35
CA TRP A 213 3.39 -9.20 16.21
C TRP A 213 4.23 -9.97 17.25
N GLY A 214 3.78 -10.03 18.52
CA GLY A 214 4.42 -10.79 19.57
C GLY A 214 4.53 -12.29 19.26
N PHE A 215 3.52 -12.90 18.60
CA PHE A 215 3.64 -14.26 18.08
C PHE A 215 4.77 -14.38 17.06
N GLY A 216 4.85 -13.45 16.11
CA GLY A 216 5.93 -13.45 15.12
C GLY A 216 7.32 -13.37 15.76
N GLU A 217 7.51 -12.51 16.75
CA GLU A 217 8.78 -12.40 17.51
C GLU A 217 9.11 -13.69 18.25
N THR A 218 8.13 -14.33 18.90
CA THR A 218 8.30 -15.61 19.59
C THR A 218 8.76 -16.71 18.63
N TYR A 219 8.09 -16.86 17.50
CA TYR A 219 8.48 -17.85 16.49
C TYR A 219 9.82 -17.52 15.82
N ALA A 220 10.12 -16.25 15.57
CA ALA A 220 11.43 -15.86 15.05
C ALA A 220 12.56 -16.29 16.01
N GLN A 221 12.38 -16.07 17.30
CA GLN A 221 13.34 -16.53 18.31
C GLN A 221 13.47 -18.06 18.34
N GLU A 222 12.35 -18.80 18.27
CA GLU A 222 12.33 -20.27 18.25
C GLU A 222 13.12 -20.84 17.07
N TYR A 223 13.04 -20.21 15.90
CA TYR A 223 13.70 -20.68 14.68
C TYR A 223 15.04 -19.96 14.38
N GLY A 224 15.56 -19.16 15.31
CA GLY A 224 16.83 -18.44 15.13
C GLY A 224 16.79 -17.38 14.03
N GLN A 225 15.61 -16.83 13.75
CA GLN A 225 15.37 -15.79 12.76
C GLN A 225 15.11 -14.43 13.42
N THR A 226 15.00 -13.39 12.59
CA THR A 226 14.57 -12.07 13.01
C THR A 226 13.46 -11.57 12.07
N ILE A 227 12.48 -10.86 12.63
CA ILE A 227 11.49 -10.11 11.87
C ILE A 227 11.65 -8.63 12.17
N ASP A 228 11.40 -7.79 11.17
CA ASP A 228 11.57 -6.34 11.30
C ASP A 228 10.25 -5.63 10.98
N ARG A 229 9.81 -4.74 11.87
CA ARG A 229 8.58 -3.95 11.69
C ARG A 229 8.60 -3.10 10.42
N LYS A 230 9.77 -2.77 9.86
CA LYS A 230 9.87 -2.12 8.55
C LYS A 230 9.31 -2.98 7.41
N ASN A 231 9.27 -4.31 7.58
CA ASN A 231 8.70 -5.28 6.65
C ASN A 231 7.28 -5.72 7.04
N TRP A 232 6.66 -5.02 7.98
CA TRP A 232 5.27 -5.23 8.36
C TRP A 232 4.35 -4.28 7.59
N ARG A 233 3.39 -4.85 6.89
CA ARG A 233 2.34 -4.15 6.15
C ARG A 233 1.02 -4.30 6.90
N VAL A 234 0.36 -3.20 7.15
CA VAL A 234 -0.93 -3.17 7.86
C VAL A 234 -2.00 -2.63 6.92
N LEU A 235 -3.02 -3.43 6.67
CA LEU A 235 -4.13 -3.07 5.80
C LEU A 235 -5.10 -2.16 6.56
N THR A 236 -5.62 -1.14 5.88
CA THR A 236 -6.74 -0.31 6.35
C THR A 236 -7.62 0.07 5.18
N GLN A 237 -8.81 0.57 5.46
CA GLN A 237 -9.73 1.05 4.44
C GLN A 237 -9.81 2.55 4.50
N TRP A 238 -9.80 3.22 3.35
CA TRP A 238 -10.01 4.66 3.29
C TRP A 238 -10.78 5.09 2.04
N HIS A 239 -11.49 6.18 2.18
CA HIS A 239 -11.95 7.01 1.08
C HIS A 239 -11.89 8.47 1.53
N ILE A 240 -11.10 9.27 0.81
CA ILE A 240 -10.78 10.66 1.20
C ILE A 240 -11.47 11.61 0.24
N SER A 241 -12.17 12.59 0.81
CA SER A 241 -12.90 13.61 0.06
C SER A 241 -12.74 15.00 0.71
N ASP A 242 -13.46 15.99 0.22
CA ASP A 242 -13.35 17.38 0.71
C ASP A 242 -14.00 17.57 2.09
N SER A 243 -14.98 16.72 2.44
CA SER A 243 -15.55 16.66 3.80
C SER A 243 -15.86 15.21 4.20
N LYS A 244 -16.07 14.99 5.48
CA LYS A 244 -16.44 13.69 6.03
C LYS A 244 -17.82 13.23 5.55
N GLU A 245 -18.76 14.15 5.50
CA GLU A 245 -20.13 13.91 5.03
C GLU A 245 -20.12 13.48 3.56
N GLN A 246 -19.31 14.16 2.74
CA GLN A 246 -19.13 13.81 1.32
C GLN A 246 -18.49 12.43 1.17
N ALA A 247 -17.41 12.13 1.88
CA ALA A 247 -16.76 10.84 1.82
C ALA A 247 -17.69 9.68 2.18
N ILE A 248 -18.52 9.85 3.21
CA ILE A 248 -19.53 8.87 3.61
C ILE A 248 -20.61 8.71 2.54
N ALA A 249 -21.11 9.82 1.97
CA ALA A 249 -22.12 9.77 0.92
C ALA A 249 -21.62 9.08 -0.35
N GLU A 250 -20.35 9.32 -0.72
CA GLU A 250 -19.71 8.73 -1.89
C GLU A 250 -19.58 7.19 -1.78
N VAL A 251 -19.29 6.65 -0.60
CA VAL A 251 -19.11 5.19 -0.41
C VAL A 251 -20.39 4.43 -0.08
N ALA A 252 -21.45 5.11 0.36
CA ALA A 252 -22.61 4.50 1.01
C ALA A 252 -23.26 3.39 0.17
N ASP A 253 -23.59 3.67 -1.08
CA ASP A 253 -24.32 2.73 -1.94
C ASP A 253 -23.45 1.51 -2.32
N GLY A 254 -22.20 1.74 -2.73
CA GLY A 254 -21.30 0.67 -3.09
C GLY A 254 -20.87 -0.18 -1.89
N LEU A 255 -20.64 0.42 -0.73
CA LEU A 255 -20.35 -0.28 0.51
C LEU A 255 -21.52 -1.20 0.92
N LYS A 256 -22.76 -0.68 0.85
CA LYS A 256 -23.98 -1.47 1.10
C LYS A 256 -24.09 -2.62 0.12
N ARG A 257 -23.87 -2.36 -1.17
CA ARG A 257 -23.90 -3.38 -2.22
C ARG A 257 -22.87 -4.47 -1.97
N TRP A 258 -21.61 -4.11 -1.73
CA TRP A 258 -20.52 -5.04 -1.43
C TRP A 258 -20.84 -5.88 -0.18
N HIS A 259 -21.36 -5.24 0.87
CA HIS A 259 -21.71 -5.95 2.08
C HIS A 259 -22.84 -6.97 1.84
N ASN A 260 -23.94 -6.54 1.27
CA ASN A 260 -25.12 -7.39 1.09
C ASN A 260 -24.88 -8.51 0.07
N GLU A 261 -24.45 -8.15 -1.14
CA GLU A 261 -24.29 -9.13 -2.22
C GLU A 261 -23.08 -10.05 -1.99
N TYR A 262 -21.92 -9.49 -1.63
CA TYR A 262 -20.71 -10.29 -1.52
C TYR A 262 -20.55 -10.96 -0.15
N ASN A 263 -20.59 -10.20 0.95
CA ASN A 263 -20.34 -10.78 2.27
C ASN A 263 -21.50 -11.59 2.83
N VAL A 264 -22.76 -11.17 2.57
CA VAL A 264 -23.96 -11.88 3.07
C VAL A 264 -24.39 -12.96 2.10
N ASP A 265 -24.75 -12.60 0.85
CA ASP A 265 -25.42 -13.54 -0.07
C ASP A 265 -24.46 -14.57 -0.67
N ILE A 266 -23.23 -14.17 -1.03
CA ILE A 266 -22.28 -15.07 -1.68
C ILE A 266 -21.41 -15.79 -0.65
N LEU A 267 -20.75 -15.06 0.26
CA LEU A 267 -19.82 -15.67 1.20
C LEU A 267 -20.50 -16.26 2.46
N GLY A 268 -21.69 -15.79 2.80
CA GLY A 268 -22.37 -16.22 4.03
C GLY A 268 -21.52 -15.99 5.28
N ARG A 269 -20.84 -14.85 5.39
CA ARG A 269 -19.93 -14.60 6.51
C ARG A 269 -20.67 -14.67 7.84
N PRO A 270 -20.13 -15.39 8.85
CA PRO A 270 -20.77 -15.52 10.15
C PRO A 270 -21.07 -14.16 10.78
N GLY A 271 -22.32 -13.97 11.25
CA GLY A 271 -22.77 -12.73 11.88
C GLY A 271 -23.07 -11.58 10.91
N ALA A 272 -22.82 -11.73 9.62
CA ALA A 272 -23.20 -10.74 8.62
C ALA A 272 -24.70 -10.86 8.30
N ASN A 273 -25.40 -9.73 8.34
CA ASN A 273 -26.83 -9.62 7.98
C ASN A 273 -26.97 -8.46 6.99
N HIS A 274 -28.01 -8.51 6.16
CA HIS A 274 -28.31 -7.43 5.23
C HIS A 274 -28.41 -6.08 5.95
N SER A 275 -27.69 -5.11 5.43
CA SER A 275 -27.80 -3.71 5.88
C SER A 275 -28.67 -2.92 4.92
N MET A 276 -29.51 -2.07 5.48
CA MET A 276 -30.38 -1.17 4.71
C MET A 276 -29.78 0.22 4.53
N ASP A 277 -28.72 0.55 5.27
CA ASP A 277 -28.13 1.89 5.31
C ASP A 277 -26.60 1.84 5.21
N GLY A 278 -26.10 2.17 4.03
CA GLY A 278 -24.65 2.20 3.76
C GLY A 278 -23.94 3.36 4.46
N ALA A 279 -24.62 4.50 4.67
CA ALA A 279 -24.03 5.62 5.38
C ALA A 279 -23.84 5.29 6.87
N ALA A 280 -24.83 4.67 7.51
CA ALA A 280 -24.70 4.20 8.88
C ALA A 280 -23.59 3.15 9.04
N MET A 281 -23.39 2.27 8.04
CA MET A 281 -22.26 1.34 8.01
C MET A 281 -20.93 2.09 7.94
N ALA A 282 -20.78 3.05 7.03
CA ALA A 282 -19.58 3.84 6.88
C ALA A 282 -19.24 4.61 8.17
N GLU A 283 -20.23 5.20 8.82
CA GLU A 283 -20.07 5.85 10.12
C GLU A 283 -19.61 4.86 11.21
N ALA A 284 -20.19 3.66 11.26
CA ALA A 284 -19.80 2.63 12.22
C ALA A 284 -18.33 2.18 12.01
N MET A 285 -17.90 2.03 10.76
CA MET A 285 -16.50 1.72 10.42
C MET A 285 -15.56 2.85 10.84
N ASN A 286 -15.94 4.12 10.62
CA ASN A 286 -15.16 5.26 11.11
C ASN A 286 -15.04 5.27 12.65
N ARG A 287 -16.17 5.07 13.38
CA ARG A 287 -16.16 5.04 14.85
C ARG A 287 -15.29 3.94 15.42
N SER A 288 -15.29 2.77 14.79
CA SER A 288 -14.50 1.62 15.24
C SER A 288 -13.02 1.73 14.85
N GLY A 289 -12.67 2.57 13.88
CA GLY A 289 -11.33 2.67 13.32
C GLY A 289 -11.02 1.62 12.25
N ALA A 290 -12.02 0.81 11.83
CA ALA A 290 -11.87 -0.17 10.74
C ALA A 290 -11.67 0.50 9.37
N ALA A 291 -12.13 1.73 9.22
CA ALA A 291 -11.93 2.55 8.02
C ALA A 291 -11.74 4.02 8.38
N VAL A 292 -11.30 4.81 7.41
CA VAL A 292 -11.34 6.27 7.44
C VAL A 292 -12.03 6.79 6.17
N PHE A 293 -13.26 7.23 6.33
CA PHE A 293 -14.04 7.95 5.32
C PHE A 293 -14.13 9.41 5.77
N GLY A 294 -13.36 10.30 5.15
CA GLY A 294 -13.24 11.68 5.65
C GLY A 294 -12.25 12.53 4.85
N THR A 295 -11.67 13.49 5.54
CA THR A 295 -10.71 14.45 5.00
C THR A 295 -9.26 13.92 5.07
N PRO A 296 -8.30 14.59 4.42
CA PRO A 296 -6.88 14.31 4.63
C PRO A 296 -6.43 14.41 6.10
N ASP A 297 -7.03 15.30 6.90
CA ASP A 297 -6.71 15.43 8.33
C ASP A 297 -7.18 14.22 9.11
N ASP A 298 -8.39 13.71 8.81
CA ASP A 298 -8.91 12.48 9.41
C ASP A 298 -7.99 11.29 9.07
N ALA A 299 -7.51 11.20 7.84
CA ALA A 299 -6.60 10.13 7.42
C ALA A 299 -5.25 10.19 8.16
N VAL A 300 -4.66 11.37 8.32
CA VAL A 300 -3.43 11.54 9.10
C VAL A 300 -3.63 11.10 10.54
N ALA A 301 -4.73 11.52 11.17
CA ALA A 301 -5.05 11.15 12.55
C ALA A 301 -5.27 9.63 12.68
N ALA A 302 -6.03 9.01 11.78
CA ALA A 302 -6.32 7.58 11.77
C ALA A 302 -5.05 6.73 11.60
N ILE A 303 -4.17 7.07 10.64
CA ILE A 303 -2.92 6.33 10.41
C ILE A 303 -1.96 6.48 11.59
N LYS A 304 -1.84 7.67 12.21
CA LYS A 304 -1.05 7.87 13.44
C LYS A 304 -1.57 7.00 14.58
N LYS A 305 -2.90 6.94 14.76
CA LYS A 305 -3.53 6.07 15.77
C LYS A 305 -3.24 4.60 15.49
N LEU A 306 -3.34 4.18 14.22
CA LEU A 306 -3.05 2.80 13.80
C LEU A 306 -1.59 2.43 14.09
N GLN A 307 -0.63 3.32 13.77
CA GLN A 307 0.77 3.12 14.10
C GLN A 307 1.01 3.01 15.61
N ALA A 308 0.37 3.86 16.41
CA ALA A 308 0.47 3.81 17.86
C ALA A 308 -0.11 2.49 18.42
N THR A 309 -1.28 2.06 17.92
CA THR A 309 -1.93 0.79 18.33
C THR A 309 -1.06 -0.41 18.01
N ALA A 310 -0.48 -0.47 16.80
CA ALA A 310 0.38 -1.57 16.37
C ALA A 310 1.79 -1.55 17.01
N GLY A 311 2.21 -0.43 17.60
CA GLY A 311 3.60 -0.23 18.04
C GLY A 311 4.57 0.07 16.90
N GLY A 312 4.06 0.58 15.77
CA GLY A 312 4.80 0.91 14.56
C GLY A 312 4.83 -0.22 13.52
N PHE A 313 4.87 0.16 12.24
CA PHE A 313 4.99 -0.74 11.07
C PHE A 313 5.59 0.04 9.89
N GLY A 314 6.08 -0.68 8.86
CA GLY A 314 6.80 -0.07 7.74
C GLY A 314 5.91 0.43 6.61
N THR A 315 4.75 -0.20 6.37
CA THR A 315 3.86 0.16 5.25
C THR A 315 2.39 0.14 5.68
N VAL A 316 1.66 1.20 5.35
CA VAL A 316 0.19 1.16 5.38
C VAL A 316 -0.32 0.82 3.99
N LEU A 317 -1.23 -0.16 3.92
CA LEU A 317 -1.88 -0.56 2.68
C LEU A 317 -3.35 -0.13 2.70
N GLY A 318 -3.76 0.61 1.67
CA GLY A 318 -5.16 0.92 1.44
C GLY A 318 -5.86 -0.23 0.73
N PHE A 319 -6.99 -0.64 1.25
CA PHE A 319 -7.83 -1.61 0.55
C PHE A 319 -8.50 -0.93 -0.65
N ALA A 320 -8.17 -1.38 -1.87
CA ALA A 320 -8.86 -0.91 -3.06
C ALA A 320 -10.29 -1.48 -3.08
N HIS A 321 -11.24 -0.62 -3.38
CA HIS A 321 -12.65 -0.95 -3.40
C HIS A 321 -13.37 -0.28 -4.56
N ASP A 322 -14.48 -0.84 -4.95
CA ASP A 322 -15.38 -0.35 -6.00
C ASP A 322 -16.71 0.18 -5.43
N TRP A 323 -16.58 0.96 -4.32
CA TRP A 323 -17.74 1.50 -3.61
C TRP A 323 -18.17 2.88 -4.11
N THR A 324 -17.32 3.52 -4.92
CA THR A 324 -17.56 4.87 -5.45
C THR A 324 -17.40 4.88 -6.96
N THR A 325 -17.65 6.01 -7.60
CA THR A 325 -17.29 6.16 -9.01
C THR A 325 -15.77 6.11 -9.19
N ARG A 326 -15.33 5.83 -10.41
CA ARG A 326 -13.90 5.81 -10.75
C ARG A 326 -13.23 7.15 -10.44
N GLU A 327 -13.87 8.26 -10.80
CA GLU A 327 -13.35 9.62 -10.59
C GLU A 327 -13.15 9.90 -9.10
N GLN A 328 -14.11 9.55 -8.27
CA GLN A 328 -14.02 9.70 -6.81
C GLN A 328 -12.92 8.83 -6.22
N SER A 329 -12.79 7.59 -6.67
CA SER A 329 -11.70 6.70 -6.23
C SER A 329 -10.33 7.27 -6.58
N LEU A 330 -10.11 7.70 -7.83
CA LEU A 330 -8.83 8.29 -8.27
C LEU A 330 -8.52 9.58 -7.49
N ARG A 331 -9.53 10.45 -7.28
CA ARG A 331 -9.38 11.66 -6.46
C ARG A 331 -8.99 11.33 -5.02
N SER A 332 -9.58 10.30 -4.41
CA SER A 332 -9.21 9.86 -3.07
C SER A 332 -7.72 9.48 -2.97
N TYR A 333 -7.20 8.74 -3.95
CA TYR A 333 -5.77 8.41 -4.01
C TYR A 333 -4.89 9.66 -4.22
N GLU A 334 -5.33 10.63 -5.02
CA GLU A 334 -4.62 11.91 -5.16
C GLU A 334 -4.58 12.71 -3.86
N LEU A 335 -5.68 12.80 -3.13
CA LEU A 335 -5.74 13.51 -1.84
C LEU A 335 -4.82 12.85 -0.82
N MET A 336 -4.78 11.52 -0.77
CA MET A 336 -3.81 10.78 0.05
C MET A 336 -2.37 11.13 -0.32
N ALA A 337 -2.02 11.10 -1.62
CA ALA A 337 -0.67 11.37 -2.09
C ALA A 337 -0.24 12.82 -1.84
N ARG A 338 -1.14 13.78 -2.04
CA ARG A 338 -0.83 15.21 -1.90
C ARG A 338 -0.76 15.68 -0.44
N TYR A 339 -1.68 15.22 0.41
CA TYR A 339 -1.91 15.86 1.70
C TYR A 339 -1.67 14.95 2.90
N VAL A 340 -1.67 13.63 2.73
CA VAL A 340 -1.50 12.67 3.83
C VAL A 340 -0.08 12.09 3.84
N MET A 341 0.34 11.51 2.73
CA MET A 341 1.66 10.88 2.61
C MET A 341 2.81 11.80 3.03
N PRO A 342 2.94 13.03 2.49
CA PRO A 342 4.08 13.88 2.81
C PRO A 342 4.12 14.32 4.29
N ARG A 343 2.97 14.44 4.95
CA ARG A 343 2.87 14.78 6.39
C ARG A 343 3.32 13.62 7.29
N LEU A 344 3.03 12.39 6.89
CA LEU A 344 3.41 11.17 7.64
C LEU A 344 4.84 10.72 7.30
N GLN A 345 5.39 11.22 6.21
CA GLN A 345 6.74 10.91 5.73
C GLN A 345 7.78 11.98 6.11
N GLY A 346 7.39 13.04 6.81
CA GLY A 346 8.28 14.12 7.22
C GLY A 346 8.80 14.99 6.06
N LEU A 347 8.02 15.12 4.98
CA LEU A 347 8.43 15.93 3.82
C LEU A 347 7.98 17.39 3.91
N ILE A 348 7.01 17.70 4.77
CA ILE A 348 6.46 19.07 4.91
C ILE A 348 7.28 19.91 5.89
N GLU A 349 7.79 19.32 6.96
CA GLU A 349 8.48 20.04 8.02
C GLU A 349 9.73 20.83 7.57
N PRO A 350 10.57 20.36 6.62
CA PRO A 350 11.67 21.18 6.11
C PRO A 350 11.20 22.42 5.35
N VAL A 351 10.11 22.28 4.58
CA VAL A 351 9.51 23.39 3.83
C VAL A 351 8.92 24.41 4.78
N GLN A 352 8.19 23.95 5.81
CA GLN A 352 7.60 24.81 6.82
C GLN A 352 8.71 25.58 7.60
N ARG A 353 9.75 24.88 8.10
CA ARG A 353 10.88 25.54 8.77
C ARG A 353 11.56 26.61 7.94
N SER A 354 11.68 26.38 6.62
CA SER A 354 12.26 27.38 5.71
C SER A 354 11.36 28.62 5.58
N ALA A 355 10.04 28.42 5.48
CA ALA A 355 9.08 29.50 5.42
C ALA A 355 9.06 30.31 6.73
N ASP A 356 9.05 29.63 7.86
CA ASP A 356 9.06 30.25 9.21
C ASP A 356 10.30 31.11 9.38
N LEU A 357 11.50 30.59 9.04
CA LEU A 357 12.75 31.32 9.11
C LEU A 357 12.73 32.63 8.29
N VAL A 358 12.21 32.57 7.05
CA VAL A 358 12.10 33.77 6.23
C VAL A 358 11.08 34.73 6.82
N SER A 359 9.97 34.25 7.35
CA SER A 359 8.92 35.05 7.98
C SER A 359 9.42 35.76 9.26
N GLU A 360 10.23 35.09 10.07
CA GLU A 360 10.85 35.68 11.28
C GLU A 360 11.78 36.80 10.94
N HIS A 361 12.53 36.75 9.86
CA HIS A 361 13.53 37.75 9.46
C HIS A 361 13.04 38.67 8.33
N LYS A 362 11.75 38.67 7.98
CA LYS A 362 11.21 39.36 6.79
C LYS A 362 11.56 40.85 6.74
N GLU A 363 11.48 41.56 7.89
CA GLU A 363 11.75 43.00 7.96
C GLU A 363 13.24 43.30 7.73
N GLU A 364 14.15 42.57 8.38
CA GLU A 364 15.60 42.68 8.19
C GLU A 364 16.01 42.36 6.73
N LEU A 365 15.46 41.31 6.15
CA LEU A 365 15.74 40.91 4.78
C LEU A 365 15.28 41.98 3.80
N MET A 366 14.09 42.53 3.98
CA MET A 366 13.54 43.58 3.09
C MET A 366 14.33 44.88 3.25
N GLN A 367 14.76 45.27 4.48
CA GLN A 367 15.59 46.41 4.72
C GLN A 367 16.95 46.27 4.03
N SER A 368 17.59 45.12 4.16
CA SER A 368 18.87 44.80 3.51
C SER A 368 18.77 44.88 1.99
N ALA A 369 17.69 44.29 1.40
CA ALA A 369 17.43 44.35 -0.03
C ALA A 369 17.24 45.82 -0.49
N GLY A 370 16.49 46.62 0.25
CA GLY A 370 16.30 48.06 -0.02
C GLY A 370 17.60 48.83 -0.04
N GLN A 371 18.48 48.59 0.98
CA GLN A 371 19.82 49.21 1.05
C GLN A 371 20.70 48.81 -0.13
N ALA A 372 20.68 47.56 -0.55
CA ALA A 372 21.43 47.08 -1.71
C ALA A 372 20.98 47.77 -3.02
N ILE A 373 19.67 47.92 -3.21
CA ILE A 373 19.10 48.64 -4.36
C ILE A 373 19.55 50.11 -4.35
N LEU A 374 19.42 50.81 -3.22
CA LEU A 374 19.84 52.20 -3.10
C LEU A 374 21.36 52.35 -3.35
N SER A 375 22.17 51.42 -2.86
CA SER A 375 23.61 51.40 -3.14
C SER A 375 23.92 51.22 -4.61
N ALA A 376 23.24 50.28 -5.30
CA ALA A 376 23.40 50.07 -6.73
C ALA A 376 23.02 51.34 -7.56
N ILE A 377 21.91 51.98 -7.19
CA ILE A 377 21.48 53.25 -7.83
C ILE A 377 22.53 54.36 -7.62
N ARG A 378 23.05 54.50 -6.41
CA ARG A 378 24.10 55.50 -6.14
C ARG A 378 25.37 55.23 -6.93
N THR A 379 25.81 54.00 -7.03
CA THR A 379 26.98 53.60 -7.83
C THR A 379 26.77 53.87 -9.29
N HIS A 380 25.59 53.51 -9.85
CA HIS A 380 25.24 53.77 -11.25
C HIS A 380 25.25 55.27 -11.55
N ASN A 381 24.63 56.08 -10.71
CA ASN A 381 24.56 57.52 -10.88
C ASN A 381 25.95 58.19 -10.79
N ALA A 382 26.84 57.68 -9.98
CA ALA A 382 28.22 58.18 -9.86
C ALA A 382 29.07 57.86 -11.11
N THR A 383 28.83 56.73 -11.74
CA THR A 383 29.58 56.29 -12.92
C THR A 383 28.99 56.80 -14.25
N HIS A 384 27.71 57.22 -14.29
CA HIS A 384 26.99 57.72 -15.49
C HIS A 384 26.28 59.06 -15.25
N PRO A 385 27.00 60.11 -14.90
CA PRO A 385 26.35 61.40 -14.51
C PRO A 385 25.55 62.10 -15.60
N ARG A 386 25.74 61.74 -16.88
CA ARG A 386 25.04 62.36 -18.02
C ARG A 386 23.66 61.74 -18.38
N GLN A 387 23.31 60.58 -17.80
CA GLN A 387 21.98 59.95 -18.03
C GLN A 387 20.88 60.45 -17.10
N GLN A 388 21.25 61.13 -16.01
CA GLN A 388 20.28 61.68 -15.04
C GLN A 388 19.35 62.77 -15.54
N LYS A 389 19.67 63.41 -16.69
CA LYS A 389 18.85 64.53 -17.21
C LYS A 389 17.73 64.12 -18.18
N LYS A 390 17.58 62.82 -18.49
CA LYS A 390 16.60 62.36 -19.51
C LYS A 390 15.45 61.51 -18.97
N GLU A 391 15.54 60.95 -17.77
CA GLU A 391 14.43 60.16 -17.22
C GLU A 391 14.11 60.70 -15.81
N GLY A 392 12.95 61.29 -15.64
CA GLY A 392 12.35 61.64 -14.37
C GLY A 392 11.97 60.37 -13.60
N VAL A 393 12.95 59.76 -12.91
CA VAL A 393 12.72 58.66 -12.01
C VAL A 393 12.65 59.19 -10.57
N ASP A 394 11.74 60.10 -10.34
CA ASP A 394 11.45 60.61 -8.97
C ASP A 394 10.20 59.94 -8.34
N GLY A 395 9.55 59.03 -9.04
CA GLY A 395 8.26 58.47 -8.58
C GLY A 395 8.29 57.05 -8.04
N GLY A 396 9.43 56.31 -8.22
CA GLY A 396 9.43 54.86 -7.93
C GLY A 396 10.05 54.39 -6.63
N VAL A 397 10.87 55.28 -6.00
CA VAL A 397 11.69 54.89 -4.82
C VAL A 397 11.02 55.22 -3.48
N ALA A 398 10.01 56.12 -3.51
CA ALA A 398 9.30 56.49 -2.29
C ALA A 398 8.31 55.45 -1.77
N ALA A 399 7.97 54.46 -2.58
CA ALA A 399 7.03 53.41 -2.21
C ALA A 399 7.66 52.29 -1.31
N PHE A 400 8.98 52.19 -1.29
CA PHE A 400 9.66 51.15 -0.48
C PHE A 400 10.24 51.67 0.85
N ALA A 401 10.06 52.93 1.18
CA ALA A 401 10.63 53.53 2.41
C ALA A 401 9.60 53.90 3.49
N ASN A 402 8.30 53.71 3.24
CA ASN A 402 7.20 54.12 4.12
C ASN A 402 6.10 53.06 4.32
N GLU A 403 6.39 51.78 4.35
CA GLU A 403 5.50 50.76 4.96
C GLU A 403 6.21 49.89 5.94
#